data_ce4b013469191bfa97d35b9f37df8b4a
#
_entry.id   ce4b013469191bfa97d35b9f37df8b4a
#
_cell.length_a   1.000
_cell.length_b   1.000
_cell.length_c   1.000
_cell.angle_alpha   90.00
_cell.angle_beta   90.00
_cell.angle_gamma   90.00
#
_symmetry.space_group_name_H-M   'P 1'
#
loop_
_entity.id
_entity.type
_entity.pdbx_description
1 polymer ?
#
loop_
_entity_poly.entity_id
_entity_poly.type
_entity_poly.pdbx_seq_one_letter_code
_entity_poly.pdbx_strand_id
1 'polypeptide(L)'
;MTTTLLQRIASGDQTAVASCIDSYSGLVWSLARRFLANEADAEETVQEIFLELWEKADRYDASVAAEVTFVSMIARRRLIDRRRKLANEPVAEPLDETEHSLSEETQDLLETNSELERVVDVIRTFKPEQQEVINMSSWLGMSHGAIAEQTGIPLGTVKSYVARGLSTIREVLGEQRLAGKAPS
;
A
#
# COMPACT_ATOMS: atom_id res chain seq x y z
N MET A 1 -17.03 20.66 -2.92
CA MET A 1 -15.90 19.69 -2.93
C MET A 1 -15.35 19.62 -1.52
N THR A 2 -15.43 18.47 -0.88
CA THR A 2 -14.92 18.32 0.50
C THR A 2 -13.40 18.26 0.42
N THR A 3 -12.71 19.20 1.09
CA THR A 3 -11.25 19.22 1.19
C THR A 3 -10.81 18.03 2.03
N THR A 4 -9.88 17.22 1.55
CA THR A 4 -9.39 16.03 2.25
C THR A 4 -8.44 16.41 3.40
N LEU A 5 -8.13 15.45 4.29
CA LEU A 5 -7.25 15.69 5.43
C LEU A 5 -5.83 16.07 4.97
N LEU A 6 -5.29 15.39 3.96
CA LEU A 6 -3.96 15.71 3.42
C LEU A 6 -3.93 17.10 2.75
N GLN A 7 -4.99 17.50 2.05
CA GLN A 7 -5.08 18.84 1.49
C GLN A 7 -5.14 19.92 2.58
N ARG A 8 -5.83 19.65 3.70
CA ARG A 8 -5.86 20.54 4.86
C ARG A 8 -4.49 20.63 5.53
N ILE A 9 -3.80 19.49 5.70
CA ILE A 9 -2.42 19.46 6.22
C ILE A 9 -1.49 20.29 5.32
N ALA A 10 -1.57 20.10 3.99
CA ALA A 10 -0.78 20.84 3.01
C ALA A 10 -1.04 22.36 3.06
N SER A 11 -2.25 22.78 3.45
CA SER A 11 -2.60 24.20 3.66
C SER A 11 -2.21 24.75 5.03
N GLY A 12 -1.55 23.94 5.89
CA GLY A 12 -1.07 24.35 7.21
C GLY A 12 -2.08 24.18 8.35
N ASP A 13 -3.17 23.45 8.14
CA ASP A 13 -4.16 23.16 9.18
C ASP A 13 -3.64 22.09 10.15
N GLN A 14 -3.12 22.53 11.28
CA GLN A 14 -2.59 21.64 12.32
C GLN A 14 -3.64 20.70 12.93
N THR A 15 -4.91 21.08 12.92
CA THR A 15 -5.98 20.22 13.47
C THR A 15 -6.23 19.00 12.59
N ALA A 16 -5.94 19.10 11.30
CA ALA A 16 -6.08 17.99 10.37
C ALA A 16 -5.04 16.88 10.61
N VAL A 17 -3.91 17.17 11.27
CA VAL A 17 -2.88 16.18 11.61
C VAL A 17 -3.44 15.13 12.58
N ALA A 18 -4.05 15.56 13.68
CA ALA A 18 -4.67 14.66 14.65
C ALA A 18 -5.77 13.83 13.98
N SER A 19 -6.64 14.47 13.19
CA SER A 19 -7.71 13.79 12.46
C SER A 19 -7.17 12.77 11.45
N CYS A 20 -6.02 13.04 10.81
CA CYS A 20 -5.37 12.11 9.90
C CYS A 20 -4.83 10.88 10.65
N ILE A 21 -4.21 11.08 11.81
CA ILE A 21 -3.76 9.97 12.67
C ILE A 21 -4.96 9.13 13.10
N ASP A 22 -6.02 9.75 13.62
CA ASP A 22 -7.22 9.04 14.07
C ASP A 22 -7.86 8.22 12.95
N SER A 23 -7.93 8.77 11.73
CA SER A 23 -8.58 8.13 10.60
C SER A 23 -7.76 6.98 9.99
N TYR A 24 -6.43 7.07 10.02
CA TYR A 24 -5.57 6.13 9.31
C TYR A 24 -4.68 5.26 10.21
N SER A 25 -4.69 5.46 11.54
CA SER A 25 -3.87 4.67 12.46
C SER A 25 -4.19 3.18 12.37
N GLY A 26 -5.45 2.78 12.35
CA GLY A 26 -5.87 1.38 12.22
C GLY A 26 -5.29 0.73 10.94
N LEU A 27 -5.41 1.43 9.81
CA LEU A 27 -4.86 0.95 8.53
C LEU A 27 -3.34 0.82 8.57
N VAL A 28 -2.65 1.85 9.05
CA VAL A 28 -1.17 1.89 9.08
C VAL A 28 -0.63 0.82 10.03
N TRP A 29 -1.23 0.65 11.21
CA TRP A 29 -0.87 -0.40 12.17
C TRP A 29 -1.15 -1.81 11.63
N SER A 30 -2.29 -2.02 10.97
CA SER A 30 -2.60 -3.30 10.33
C SER A 30 -1.55 -3.68 9.29
N LEU A 31 -1.12 -2.72 8.46
CA LEU A 31 -0.03 -2.94 7.52
C LEU A 31 1.30 -3.20 8.24
N ALA A 32 1.64 -2.43 9.27
CA ALA A 32 2.91 -2.56 9.97
C ALA A 32 3.08 -3.95 10.59
N ARG A 33 2.07 -4.47 11.29
CA ARG A 33 2.09 -5.81 11.89
C ARG A 33 2.22 -6.95 10.87
N ARG A 34 1.87 -6.72 9.62
CA ARG A 34 2.03 -7.70 8.53
C ARG A 34 3.43 -7.71 7.93
N PHE A 35 4.11 -6.58 7.96
CA PHE A 35 5.44 -6.44 7.37
C PHE A 35 6.55 -6.66 8.39
N LEU A 36 6.29 -6.41 9.67
CA LEU A 36 7.29 -6.39 10.74
C LEU A 36 6.82 -7.28 11.89
N ALA A 37 7.65 -8.24 12.28
CA ALA A 37 7.36 -9.15 13.39
C ALA A 37 7.64 -8.53 14.76
N ASN A 38 8.57 -7.57 14.82
CA ASN A 38 8.94 -6.91 16.07
C ASN A 38 8.04 -5.68 16.28
N GLU A 39 7.38 -5.60 17.44
CA GLU A 39 6.45 -4.52 17.77
C GLU A 39 7.16 -3.16 17.86
N ALA A 40 8.38 -3.11 18.39
CA ALA A 40 9.16 -1.86 18.48
C ALA A 40 9.51 -1.33 17.08
N ASP A 41 9.90 -2.21 16.15
CA ASP A 41 10.14 -1.83 14.74
C ASP A 41 8.86 -1.36 14.05
N ALA A 42 7.72 -1.99 14.37
CA ALA A 42 6.43 -1.58 13.83
C ALA A 42 6.06 -0.19 14.34
N GLU A 43 6.19 0.08 15.65
CA GLU A 43 5.89 1.37 16.26
C GLU A 43 6.75 2.49 15.67
N GLU A 44 8.07 2.30 15.61
CA GLU A 44 8.99 3.26 15.00
C GLU A 44 8.60 3.56 13.55
N THR A 45 8.31 2.50 12.78
CA THR A 45 7.96 2.66 11.38
C THR A 45 6.60 3.34 11.18
N VAL A 46 5.62 3.09 12.06
CA VAL A 46 4.32 3.78 12.04
C VAL A 46 4.51 5.28 12.29
N GLN A 47 5.35 5.67 13.25
CA GLN A 47 5.67 7.07 13.49
C GLN A 47 6.34 7.70 12.26
N GLU A 48 7.33 7.04 11.66
CA GLU A 48 7.98 7.50 10.42
C GLU A 48 6.98 7.67 9.26
N ILE A 49 6.01 6.77 9.12
CA ILE A 49 4.96 6.85 8.09
C ILE A 49 4.13 8.13 8.26
N PHE A 50 3.67 8.42 9.47
CA PHE A 50 2.88 9.64 9.70
C PHE A 50 3.69 10.92 9.52
N LEU A 51 4.97 10.92 9.89
CA LEU A 51 5.88 12.04 9.60
C LEU A 51 6.02 12.23 8.08
N GLU A 52 6.24 11.16 7.33
CA GLU A 52 6.36 11.22 5.87
C GLU A 52 5.05 11.67 5.20
N LEU A 53 3.90 11.26 5.71
CA LEU A 53 2.60 11.73 5.23
C LEU A 53 2.44 13.23 5.43
N TRP A 54 2.87 13.75 6.57
CA TRP A 54 2.86 15.17 6.86
C TRP A 54 3.80 15.95 5.92
N GLU A 55 5.05 15.52 5.81
CA GLU A 55 6.04 16.16 4.94
C GLU A 55 5.65 16.18 3.46
N LYS A 56 4.90 15.16 3.01
CA LYS A 56 4.52 14.98 1.61
C LYS A 56 3.04 15.24 1.32
N ALA A 57 2.32 15.82 2.25
CA ALA A 57 0.90 16.13 2.08
C ALA A 57 0.63 17.02 0.84
N ASP A 58 1.58 17.92 0.52
CA ASP A 58 1.56 18.80 -0.66
C ASP A 58 1.63 18.03 -1.99
N ARG A 59 2.14 16.80 -1.98
CA ARG A 59 2.22 15.92 -3.18
C ARG A 59 0.95 15.14 -3.44
N TYR A 60 0.01 15.20 -2.51
CA TYR A 60 -1.26 14.51 -2.67
C TYR A 60 -2.16 15.25 -3.67
N ASP A 61 -2.55 14.54 -4.71
CA ASP A 61 -3.50 15.01 -5.72
C ASP A 61 -4.76 14.13 -5.72
N ALA A 62 -5.87 14.72 -5.25
CA ALA A 62 -7.17 14.04 -5.19
C ALA A 62 -7.73 13.70 -6.59
N SER A 63 -7.19 14.27 -7.67
CA SER A 63 -7.58 13.90 -9.04
C SER A 63 -6.91 12.60 -9.50
N VAL A 64 -5.78 12.22 -8.85
CA VAL A 64 -4.96 11.07 -9.22
C VAL A 64 -5.33 9.84 -8.39
N ALA A 65 -5.48 10.00 -7.05
CA ALA A 65 -5.76 8.88 -6.16
C ALA A 65 -6.65 9.30 -4.98
N ALA A 66 -7.43 8.35 -4.42
CA ALA A 66 -8.10 8.57 -3.13
C ALA A 66 -7.06 8.78 -2.03
N GLU A 67 -7.43 9.50 -0.99
CA GLU A 67 -6.53 9.81 0.12
C GLU A 67 -6.02 8.53 0.80
N VAL A 68 -6.91 7.55 1.03
CA VAL A 68 -6.55 6.25 1.60
C VAL A 68 -5.54 5.48 0.72
N THR A 69 -5.65 5.60 -0.60
CA THR A 69 -4.70 4.97 -1.54
C THR A 69 -3.31 5.60 -1.42
N PHE A 70 -3.25 6.93 -1.31
CA PHE A 70 -1.99 7.65 -1.11
C PHE A 70 -1.34 7.28 0.23
N VAL A 71 -2.12 7.25 1.32
CA VAL A 71 -1.66 6.80 2.65
C VAL A 71 -1.12 5.38 2.60
N SER A 72 -1.86 4.45 2.01
CA SER A 72 -1.45 3.05 1.87
C SER A 72 -0.15 2.90 1.07
N MET A 73 0.02 3.70 0.00
CA MET A 73 1.23 3.67 -0.83
C MET A 73 2.47 4.14 -0.04
N ILE A 74 2.36 5.24 0.71
CA ILE A 74 3.45 5.74 1.56
C ILE A 74 3.78 4.70 2.64
N ALA A 75 2.77 4.19 3.35
CA ALA A 75 2.94 3.21 4.41
C ALA A 75 3.66 1.95 3.89
N ARG A 76 3.18 1.36 2.80
CA ARG A 76 3.79 0.16 2.23
C ARG A 76 5.22 0.37 1.78
N ARG A 77 5.50 1.47 1.11
CA ARG A 77 6.86 1.80 0.69
C ARG A 77 7.82 1.82 1.90
N ARG A 78 7.44 2.52 2.98
CA ARG A 78 8.25 2.63 4.19
C ARG A 78 8.47 1.27 4.86
N LEU A 79 7.40 0.46 4.97
CA LEU A 79 7.45 -0.88 5.55
C LEU A 79 8.34 -1.84 4.74
N ILE A 80 8.25 -1.79 3.41
CA ILE A 80 9.14 -2.56 2.52
C ILE A 80 10.60 -2.15 2.74
N ASP A 81 10.88 -0.85 2.81
CA ASP A 81 12.22 -0.34 3.01
C ASP A 81 12.78 -0.74 4.38
N ARG A 82 11.96 -0.68 5.46
CA ARG A 82 12.34 -1.14 6.81
C ARG A 82 12.63 -2.65 6.81
N ARG A 83 11.74 -3.45 6.24
CA ARG A 83 11.93 -4.90 6.16
C ARG A 83 13.22 -5.28 5.40
N ARG A 84 13.53 -4.58 4.31
CA ARG A 84 14.78 -4.79 3.57
C ARG A 84 16.01 -4.44 4.38
N LYS A 85 15.95 -3.37 5.18
CA LYS A 85 17.05 -3.02 6.10
C LYS A 85 17.27 -4.12 7.14
N LEU A 86 16.20 -4.57 7.80
CA LEU A 86 16.26 -5.63 8.80
C LEU A 86 16.79 -6.97 8.21
N ALA A 87 16.39 -7.33 7.00
CA ALA A 87 16.88 -8.54 6.32
C ALA A 87 18.37 -8.47 5.94
N ASN A 88 18.95 -7.29 5.85
CA ASN A 88 20.37 -7.08 5.57
C ASN A 88 21.22 -6.91 6.85
N GLU A 89 20.61 -6.83 8.03
CA GLU A 89 21.30 -6.83 9.30
C GLU A 89 21.66 -8.27 9.71
N PRO A 90 22.90 -8.55 10.24
CA PRO A 90 23.42 -9.91 10.42
C PRO A 90 22.72 -10.77 11.48
N VAL A 91 21.64 -10.34 12.08
CA VAL A 91 20.91 -11.09 13.11
C VAL A 91 19.40 -10.90 12.93
N ALA A 92 18.78 -11.80 12.21
CA ALA A 92 17.36 -12.09 12.41
C ALA A 92 17.09 -13.53 11.98
N GLU A 93 16.58 -14.33 12.90
CA GLU A 93 16.02 -15.65 12.60
C GLU A 93 15.00 -15.56 11.47
N PRO A 94 14.90 -16.60 10.61
CA PRO A 94 13.89 -16.61 9.56
C PRO A 94 12.51 -16.47 10.20
N LEU A 95 11.77 -15.46 9.79
CA LEU A 95 10.36 -15.38 10.11
C LEU A 95 9.66 -16.61 9.56
N ASP A 96 9.04 -17.36 10.47
CA ASP A 96 8.12 -18.44 10.13
C ASP A 96 7.15 -17.93 9.08
N GLU A 97 7.09 -18.61 7.93
CA GLU A 97 6.14 -18.32 6.86
C GLU A 97 4.75 -18.77 7.31
N THR A 98 4.24 -18.13 8.36
CA THR A 98 2.82 -18.28 8.69
C THR A 98 2.01 -17.65 7.57
N GLU A 99 1.23 -18.47 6.90
CA GLU A 99 0.19 -18.07 5.95
C GLU A 99 -0.57 -16.88 6.52
N HIS A 100 -0.23 -15.68 6.02
CA HIS A 100 -0.90 -14.47 6.46
C HIS A 100 -2.18 -14.34 5.62
N SER A 101 -3.20 -15.08 6.03
CA SER A 101 -4.59 -14.75 5.74
C SER A 101 -4.84 -13.28 6.06
N LEU A 102 -5.59 -12.60 5.23
CA LEU A 102 -6.09 -11.25 5.52
C LEU A 102 -6.80 -11.30 6.88
N SER A 103 -6.35 -10.49 7.85
CA SER A 103 -7.07 -10.40 9.13
C SER A 103 -8.48 -9.90 8.90
N GLU A 104 -9.43 -10.30 9.74
CA GLU A 104 -10.83 -9.84 9.67
C GLU A 104 -10.91 -8.30 9.64
N GLU A 105 -10.06 -7.60 10.42
CA GLU A 105 -9.96 -6.13 10.39
C GLU A 105 -9.52 -5.57 9.02
N THR A 106 -8.73 -6.30 8.26
CA THR A 106 -8.34 -5.89 6.90
C THR A 106 -9.45 -6.21 5.90
N GLN A 107 -10.23 -7.26 6.14
CA GLN A 107 -11.44 -7.56 5.38
C GLN A 107 -12.50 -6.47 5.62
N ASP A 108 -12.76 -6.05 6.85
CA ASP A 108 -13.67 -4.95 7.17
C ASP A 108 -13.26 -3.62 6.53
N LEU A 109 -11.95 -3.32 6.49
CA LEU A 109 -11.43 -2.15 5.78
C LEU A 109 -11.54 -2.27 4.25
N LEU A 110 -11.49 -3.50 3.72
CA LEU A 110 -11.71 -3.80 2.30
C LEU A 110 -13.21 -3.65 1.94
N GLU A 111 -14.11 -4.16 2.77
CA GLU A 111 -15.55 -4.08 2.57
C GLU A 111 -16.09 -2.65 2.62
N THR A 112 -15.42 -1.75 3.36
CA THR A 112 -15.81 -0.33 3.45
C THR A 112 -15.24 0.54 2.33
N ASN A 113 -14.30 0.03 1.53
CA ASN A 113 -13.62 0.82 0.50
C ASN A 113 -13.81 0.23 -0.90
N SER A 114 -14.80 0.78 -1.62
CA SER A 114 -15.14 0.38 -2.99
C SER A 114 -13.96 0.43 -3.99
N GLU A 115 -12.91 1.20 -3.73
CA GLU A 115 -11.71 1.23 -4.56
C GLU A 115 -10.83 -0.02 -4.33
N LEU A 116 -10.74 -0.50 -3.08
CA LEU A 116 -9.97 -1.71 -2.76
C LEU A 116 -10.64 -2.97 -3.29
N GLU A 117 -11.97 -3.08 -3.20
CA GLU A 117 -12.72 -4.19 -3.83
C GLU A 117 -12.41 -4.28 -5.32
N ARG A 118 -12.41 -3.15 -6.01
CA ARG A 118 -12.08 -3.10 -7.44
C ARG A 118 -10.65 -3.47 -7.76
N VAL A 119 -9.70 -3.07 -6.94
CA VAL A 119 -8.30 -3.51 -7.09
C VAL A 119 -8.21 -5.02 -6.98
N VAL A 120 -8.90 -5.61 -6.01
CA VAL A 120 -8.96 -7.07 -5.84
C VAL A 120 -9.62 -7.72 -7.07
N ASP A 121 -10.73 -7.19 -7.56
CA ASP A 121 -11.41 -7.71 -8.74
C ASP A 121 -10.55 -7.62 -10.00
N VAL A 122 -9.84 -6.51 -10.20
CA VAL A 122 -8.87 -6.38 -11.29
C VAL A 122 -7.76 -7.44 -11.17
N ILE A 123 -7.19 -7.61 -9.97
CA ILE A 123 -6.14 -8.62 -9.75
C ILE A 123 -6.65 -10.02 -10.06
N ARG A 124 -7.90 -10.34 -9.71
CA ARG A 124 -8.53 -11.63 -10.03
C ARG A 124 -8.66 -11.91 -11.53
N THR A 125 -8.66 -10.88 -12.38
CA THR A 125 -8.70 -11.06 -13.85
C THR A 125 -7.35 -11.44 -14.45
N PHE A 126 -6.25 -11.28 -13.71
CA PHE A 126 -4.92 -11.60 -14.19
C PHE A 126 -4.68 -13.11 -14.20
N LYS A 127 -3.68 -13.55 -15.00
CA LYS A 127 -3.22 -14.93 -14.96
C LYS A 127 -2.69 -15.28 -13.56
N PRO A 128 -2.84 -16.54 -13.09
CA PRO A 128 -2.38 -16.94 -11.75
C PRO A 128 -0.93 -16.56 -11.45
N GLU A 129 -0.02 -16.78 -12.39
CA GLU A 129 1.40 -16.41 -12.27
C GLU A 129 1.60 -14.89 -12.10
N GLN A 130 0.79 -14.09 -12.78
CA GLN A 130 0.84 -12.63 -12.66
C GLN A 130 0.27 -12.17 -11.32
N GLN A 131 -0.82 -12.80 -10.84
CA GLN A 131 -1.37 -12.54 -9.51
C GLN A 131 -0.33 -12.82 -8.42
N GLU A 132 0.36 -13.96 -8.50
CA GLU A 132 1.41 -14.36 -7.58
C GLU A 132 2.56 -13.34 -7.56
N VAL A 133 3.07 -12.95 -8.73
CA VAL A 133 4.13 -11.94 -8.86
C VAL A 133 3.70 -10.60 -8.27
N ILE A 134 2.47 -10.15 -8.52
CA ILE A 134 1.94 -8.90 -7.97
C ILE A 134 1.81 -9.02 -6.44
N ASN A 135 1.33 -10.16 -5.94
CA ASN A 135 1.24 -10.43 -4.52
C ASN A 135 2.62 -10.37 -3.85
N MET A 136 3.61 -11.11 -4.37
CA MET A 136 4.97 -11.11 -3.85
C MET A 136 5.60 -9.71 -3.86
N SER A 137 5.42 -8.95 -4.94
CA SER A 137 5.96 -7.61 -5.05
C SER A 137 5.23 -6.61 -4.16
N SER A 138 3.90 -6.64 -4.15
CA SER A 138 3.08 -5.62 -3.52
C SER A 138 2.75 -5.94 -2.06
N TRP A 139 2.50 -7.20 -1.69
CA TRP A 139 2.16 -7.59 -0.32
C TRP A 139 3.36 -8.04 0.48
N LEU A 140 4.20 -8.89 -0.11
CA LEU A 140 5.39 -9.39 0.58
C LEU A 140 6.60 -8.46 0.42
N GLY A 141 6.52 -7.42 -0.42
CA GLY A 141 7.59 -6.45 -0.63
C GLY A 141 8.88 -7.04 -1.19
N MET A 142 8.80 -8.20 -1.86
CA MET A 142 9.96 -8.86 -2.43
C MET A 142 10.57 -8.05 -3.58
N SER A 143 11.88 -8.11 -3.73
CA SER A 143 12.52 -7.53 -4.91
C SER A 143 12.20 -8.37 -6.15
N HIS A 144 12.15 -7.73 -7.32
CA HIS A 144 11.91 -8.46 -8.58
C HIS A 144 12.93 -9.58 -8.84
N GLY A 145 14.17 -9.40 -8.34
CA GLY A 145 15.21 -10.45 -8.41
C GLY A 145 14.86 -11.65 -7.55
N ALA A 146 14.47 -11.42 -6.28
CA ALA A 146 14.07 -12.48 -5.37
C ALA A 146 12.81 -13.21 -5.88
N ILE A 147 11.84 -12.50 -6.45
CA ILE A 147 10.67 -13.11 -7.07
C ILE A 147 11.08 -14.00 -8.25
N ALA A 148 11.97 -13.52 -9.12
CA ALA A 148 12.46 -14.31 -10.24
C ALA A 148 13.19 -15.58 -9.80
N GLU A 149 13.98 -15.51 -8.74
CA GLU A 149 14.69 -16.64 -8.16
C GLU A 149 13.73 -17.67 -7.53
N GLN A 150 12.75 -17.20 -6.77
CA GLN A 150 11.79 -18.06 -6.06
C GLN A 150 10.78 -18.72 -7.01
N THR A 151 10.30 -17.99 -8.03
CA THR A 151 9.27 -18.49 -8.95
C THR A 151 9.82 -19.17 -10.20
N GLY A 152 11.12 -18.99 -10.50
CA GLY A 152 11.72 -19.41 -11.78
C GLY A 152 11.28 -18.56 -12.99
N ILE A 153 10.48 -17.53 -12.78
CA ILE A 153 10.01 -16.62 -13.84
C ILE A 153 11.16 -15.67 -14.21
N PRO A 154 11.48 -15.49 -15.49
CA PRO A 154 12.54 -14.57 -15.90
C PRO A 154 12.33 -13.16 -15.37
N LEU A 155 13.40 -12.51 -14.87
CA LEU A 155 13.36 -11.17 -14.28
C LEU A 155 12.64 -10.13 -15.15
N GLY A 156 12.83 -10.20 -16.48
CA GLY A 156 12.15 -9.33 -17.43
C GLY A 156 10.62 -9.54 -17.43
N THR A 157 10.18 -10.79 -17.27
CA THR A 157 8.75 -11.15 -17.18
C THR A 157 8.17 -10.67 -15.85
N VAL A 158 8.88 -10.86 -14.74
CA VAL A 158 8.46 -10.33 -13.41
C VAL A 158 8.27 -8.83 -13.48
N LYS A 159 9.24 -8.07 -13.99
CA LYS A 159 9.13 -6.62 -14.18
C LYS A 159 7.92 -6.23 -15.03
N SER A 160 7.70 -6.98 -16.12
CA SER A 160 6.60 -6.75 -17.05
C SER A 160 5.23 -7.04 -16.41
N TYR A 161 5.12 -8.09 -15.59
CA TYR A 161 3.90 -8.44 -14.87
C TYR A 161 3.53 -7.37 -13.85
N VAL A 162 4.49 -6.90 -13.06
CA VAL A 162 4.27 -5.82 -12.10
C VAL A 162 3.87 -4.52 -12.80
N ALA A 163 4.61 -4.12 -13.83
CA ALA A 163 4.34 -2.87 -14.54
C ALA A 163 2.96 -2.86 -15.20
N ARG A 164 2.59 -3.94 -15.92
CA ARG A 164 1.27 -4.06 -16.56
C ARG A 164 0.15 -4.14 -15.53
N GLY A 165 0.33 -4.94 -14.47
CA GLY A 165 -0.67 -5.04 -13.41
C GLY A 165 -0.97 -3.70 -12.76
N LEU A 166 0.06 -2.94 -12.41
CA LEU A 166 -0.09 -1.60 -11.84
C LEU A 166 -0.71 -0.60 -12.84
N SER A 167 -0.40 -0.72 -14.16
CA SER A 167 -1.04 0.11 -15.18
C SER A 167 -2.53 -0.16 -15.26
N THR A 168 -2.94 -1.42 -15.37
CA THR A 168 -4.35 -1.81 -15.42
C THR A 168 -5.11 -1.36 -14.18
N ILE A 169 -4.53 -1.52 -12.99
CA ILE A 169 -5.14 -1.03 -11.75
C ILE A 169 -5.34 0.48 -11.79
N ARG A 170 -4.34 1.25 -12.25
CA ARG A 170 -4.47 2.70 -12.38
C ARG A 170 -5.54 3.12 -13.39
N GLU A 171 -5.62 2.44 -14.53
CA GLU A 171 -6.63 2.71 -15.55
C GLU A 171 -8.05 2.53 -14.99
N VAL A 172 -8.32 1.39 -14.34
CA VAL A 172 -9.63 1.11 -13.75
C VAL A 172 -9.99 2.08 -12.62
N LEU A 173 -9.03 2.47 -11.79
CA LEU A 173 -9.24 3.48 -10.75
C LEU A 173 -9.39 4.89 -11.33
N GLY A 174 -8.72 5.19 -12.44
CA GLY A 174 -8.74 6.49 -13.12
C GLY A 174 -10.00 6.73 -13.92
N GLU A 175 -10.51 5.75 -14.67
CA GLU A 175 -11.70 5.87 -15.53
C GLU A 175 -12.94 6.27 -14.74
N GLN A 176 -13.13 5.80 -13.53
CA GLN A 176 -14.32 6.13 -12.73
C GLN A 176 -14.28 7.53 -12.11
N ARG A 177 -13.11 8.11 -11.92
CA ARG A 177 -13.01 9.50 -11.49
C ARG A 177 -13.45 10.46 -12.58
N LEU A 178 -13.29 10.08 -13.84
CA LEU A 178 -13.80 10.81 -14.99
C LEU A 178 -15.31 10.61 -15.16
N ALA A 179 -15.82 9.40 -14.93
CA ALA A 179 -17.25 9.08 -15.01
C ALA A 179 -18.08 9.72 -13.89
N GLY A 180 -17.54 9.81 -12.66
CA GLY A 180 -18.19 10.49 -11.52
C GLY A 180 -18.16 12.02 -11.60
N LYS A 181 -17.49 12.59 -12.61
CA LYS A 181 -17.37 14.03 -12.85
C LYS A 181 -18.24 14.54 -13.99
N ALA A 182 -19.19 13.73 -14.48
CA ALA A 182 -20.18 14.18 -15.46
C ALA A 182 -21.08 15.24 -14.81
N PRO A 183 -21.22 16.46 -15.40
CA PRO A 183 -22.02 17.53 -14.82
C PRO A 183 -23.50 17.19 -14.95
N SER A 184 -24.24 17.34 -13.85
CA SER A 184 -25.70 17.48 -13.86
C SER A 184 -26.04 18.89 -14.28
#